data_959224e39a284c34b6c49de0221607ee
#
_entry.id   959224e39a284c34b6c49de0221607ee
#
_cell.length_a   1.000
_cell.length_b   1.000
_cell.length_c   1.000
_cell.angle_alpha   90.00
_cell.angle_beta   90.00
_cell.angle_gamma   90.00
#
_symmetry.space_group_name_H-M   'P 1'
#
loop_
_entity.id
_entity.type
_entity.pdbx_description
1 polymer ?
#
loop_
_entity_poly.entity_id
_entity_poly.type
_entity_poly.pdbx_seq_one_letter_code
_entity_poly.pdbx_strand_id
1 'polypeptide(L)'
;MMSEEMPKLDDFPEPIVQSPKRKISLVWLIPIIAATIGAWLMYRTVTEKGPEVTISFESALELEAGKTKIKYKEVELGKVVKILLSPDRSHVIVKAKLDKQAEGLLSENTRFWVVRARVAATEVTGLGTLFSGAYIALDPGVPGLSTYHFKGLEKPPIVTSGMPGRHFTLVADKRRSLDIGSPVYYREIQAGEVVAYELDPKGQMVRFKVFIKAPYHEYVFKNTRFWNISGFDFSLDAQGVKLKAETLATLLMGGITFNLPEDTLSDGLAGEADVFTLYKDLTATQVKHYAFKARWQLNFGGSIRGLGVGASVEFRGIPIGKVVDIHVEFDEKSSVFNIPVLIEVEPERLISNQPLSGVEELKPIVDQLVAKGLRAQLKTGNLLTGQQLIEFDIYKNAPASRIDWDARYPRLPTMPGRIETLSNQVFRILNKLESMPLGQILADIQVVVQNIKDLSDSPALPQTLARLNTVLDDLKDLVGSLHSEVTPEIAKTLQQAQQSLSAACAMLDTNSDLQYTIKSAMGELSKAARSLRMLTDYLERHPETLIYGREEE
;
A
#
# COMPACT_ATOMS: atom_id res chain seq x y z
N MET A 1 -66.47 94.17 -109.24
CA MET A 1 -67.32 93.07 -108.93
C MET A 1 -66.49 91.85 -108.93
N MET A 2 -65.88 91.71 -107.90
CA MET A 2 -64.93 90.60 -107.73
C MET A 2 -65.27 89.80 -106.39
N SER A 3 -65.66 88.67 -106.63
CA SER A 3 -65.94 87.74 -105.58
C SER A 3 -64.60 87.03 -105.12
N GLU A 4 -64.19 87.23 -103.89
CA GLU A 4 -63.03 86.55 -103.28
C GLU A 4 -63.49 85.24 -102.69
N GLU A 5 -62.95 84.24 -103.21
CA GLU A 5 -63.05 82.86 -102.59
C GLU A 5 -62.21 82.73 -101.37
N MET A 6 -62.80 82.35 -100.28
CA MET A 6 -62.10 81.99 -99.08
C MET A 6 -61.49 80.58 -99.23
N PRO A 7 -60.29 80.40 -98.86
CA PRO A 7 -59.60 79.03 -98.85
C PRO A 7 -60.16 78.12 -97.75
N LYS A 8 -60.31 76.84 -98.07
CA LYS A 8 -60.84 75.80 -97.27
C LYS A 8 -59.85 75.50 -96.11
N LEU A 9 -60.42 75.28 -94.91
CA LEU A 9 -59.74 75.07 -93.63
C LEU A 9 -59.20 73.62 -93.37
N ASP A 10 -58.94 72.84 -94.42
CA ASP A 10 -58.57 71.36 -94.22
C ASP A 10 -57.13 71.00 -94.51
N ASP A 11 -56.17 71.90 -94.34
CA ASP A 11 -54.77 71.61 -94.64
C ASP A 11 -53.80 71.98 -93.48
N PHE A 12 -54.15 71.57 -92.22
CA PHE A 12 -53.23 71.60 -91.15
C PHE A 12 -52.68 70.17 -90.90
N PRO A 13 -51.35 69.94 -91.00
CA PRO A 13 -50.82 68.65 -90.74
C PRO A 13 -50.99 68.29 -89.24
N GLU A 14 -51.51 67.09 -88.97
CA GLU A 14 -51.65 66.57 -87.60
C GLU A 14 -50.30 66.61 -86.85
N PRO A 15 -50.30 67.09 -85.58
CA PRO A 15 -49.09 67.11 -84.82
C PRO A 15 -48.64 65.66 -84.49
N ILE A 16 -47.50 65.25 -85.03
CA ILE A 16 -46.83 63.98 -84.67
C ILE A 16 -46.42 64.10 -83.22
N VAL A 17 -47.20 63.52 -82.28
CA VAL A 17 -46.80 63.33 -80.85
C VAL A 17 -45.78 62.24 -80.84
N GLN A 18 -44.52 62.58 -80.98
CA GLN A 18 -43.41 61.71 -80.63
C GLN A 18 -43.38 61.61 -79.11
N SER A 19 -43.81 60.47 -78.53
CA SER A 19 -43.61 60.14 -77.12
C SER A 19 -42.08 60.16 -76.79
N PRO A 20 -41.61 60.96 -75.85
CA PRO A 20 -40.19 61.01 -75.52
C PRO A 20 -39.79 59.65 -75.02
N LYS A 21 -38.96 58.92 -75.75
CA LYS A 21 -38.23 57.75 -75.20
C LYS A 21 -37.46 58.25 -73.99
N ARG A 22 -38.00 57.95 -72.78
CA ARG A 22 -37.29 58.22 -71.49
C ARG A 22 -35.94 57.47 -71.50
N LYS A 23 -34.92 58.08 -72.01
CA LYS A 23 -33.54 57.64 -71.85
C LYS A 23 -33.19 57.90 -70.37
N ILE A 24 -32.96 56.82 -69.62
CA ILE A 24 -32.46 56.94 -68.27
C ILE A 24 -31.20 57.80 -68.34
N SER A 25 -31.26 58.95 -67.75
CA SER A 25 -30.08 59.84 -67.67
C SER A 25 -28.91 59.12 -66.99
N LEU A 26 -27.73 59.21 -67.59
CA LEU A 26 -26.50 58.64 -67.06
C LEU A 26 -26.23 59.05 -65.59
N VAL A 27 -26.85 60.17 -65.19
CA VAL A 27 -26.79 60.67 -63.77
C VAL A 27 -27.39 59.71 -62.76
N TRP A 28 -28.41 58.89 -63.20
CA TRP A 28 -28.99 57.88 -62.31
C TRP A 28 -28.10 56.66 -62.09
N LEU A 29 -27.03 56.54 -62.84
CA LEU A 29 -26.07 55.45 -62.68
C LEU A 29 -25.32 55.58 -61.32
N ILE A 30 -25.03 56.80 -60.86
CA ILE A 30 -24.34 57.09 -59.63
C ILE A 30 -25.16 56.61 -58.40
N PRO A 31 -26.43 57.00 -58.23
CA PRO A 31 -27.24 56.52 -57.10
C PRO A 31 -27.55 55.03 -57.18
N ILE A 32 -27.65 54.42 -58.37
CA ILE A 32 -27.83 52.98 -58.52
C ILE A 32 -26.60 52.24 -58.10
N ILE A 33 -25.39 52.70 -58.48
CA ILE A 33 -24.12 52.10 -58.00
C ILE A 33 -24.00 52.25 -56.48
N ALA A 34 -24.28 53.43 -55.95
CA ALA A 34 -24.25 53.67 -54.51
C ALA A 34 -25.25 52.78 -53.75
N ALA A 35 -26.49 52.64 -54.29
CA ALA A 35 -27.49 51.74 -53.72
C ALA A 35 -27.05 50.26 -53.77
N THR A 36 -26.43 49.83 -54.88
CA THR A 36 -25.93 48.48 -55.07
C THR A 36 -24.77 48.19 -54.11
N ILE A 37 -23.84 49.13 -53.97
CA ILE A 37 -22.76 49.04 -53.02
C ILE A 37 -23.30 49.00 -51.56
N GLY A 38 -24.25 49.88 -51.24
CA GLY A 38 -24.94 49.91 -49.97
C GLY A 38 -25.68 48.63 -49.66
N ALA A 39 -26.46 48.11 -50.64
CA ALA A 39 -27.13 46.81 -50.49
C ALA A 39 -26.16 45.65 -50.38
N TRP A 40 -25.06 45.66 -51.15
CA TRP A 40 -24.00 44.64 -51.02
C TRP A 40 -23.29 44.69 -49.68
N LEU A 41 -22.94 45.90 -49.19
CA LEU A 41 -22.36 46.07 -47.85
C LEU A 41 -23.32 45.64 -46.75
N MET A 42 -24.63 46.00 -46.92
CA MET A 42 -25.66 45.55 -45.96
C MET A 42 -25.84 44.03 -45.99
N TYR A 43 -25.94 43.44 -47.18
CA TYR A 43 -25.99 41.98 -47.35
C TYR A 43 -24.74 41.29 -46.72
N ARG A 44 -23.55 41.79 -47.02
CA ARG A 44 -22.30 41.32 -46.48
C ARG A 44 -22.29 41.43 -44.96
N THR A 45 -22.66 42.58 -44.38
CA THR A 45 -22.69 42.83 -42.95
C THR A 45 -23.67 41.92 -42.19
N VAL A 46 -24.82 41.61 -42.83
CA VAL A 46 -25.82 40.70 -42.22
C VAL A 46 -25.41 39.23 -42.36
N THR A 47 -24.83 38.84 -43.50
CA THR A 47 -24.49 37.44 -43.81
C THR A 47 -23.20 37.00 -43.15
N GLU A 48 -22.27 37.93 -42.84
CA GLU A 48 -21.02 37.67 -42.12
C GLU A 48 -21.17 37.80 -40.59
N LYS A 49 -22.36 38.13 -40.08
CA LYS A 49 -22.59 38.13 -38.61
C LYS A 49 -22.59 36.68 -38.11
N GLY A 50 -21.57 36.33 -37.37
CA GLY A 50 -21.52 35.06 -36.65
C GLY A 50 -22.40 35.08 -35.38
N PRO A 51 -22.53 33.93 -34.72
CA PRO A 51 -23.37 33.77 -33.54
C PRO A 51 -22.88 34.56 -32.32
N GLU A 52 -23.82 35.03 -31.52
CA GLU A 52 -23.54 35.61 -30.21
C GLU A 52 -23.74 34.55 -29.13
N VAL A 53 -22.74 34.38 -28.29
CA VAL A 53 -22.76 33.40 -27.20
C VAL A 53 -22.74 34.10 -25.86
N THR A 54 -23.37 33.47 -24.87
CA THR A 54 -23.41 33.91 -23.50
C THR A 54 -22.69 32.86 -22.65
N ILE A 55 -21.64 33.28 -21.92
CA ILE A 55 -20.83 32.39 -21.12
C ILE A 55 -20.85 32.90 -19.67
N SER A 56 -21.22 32.05 -18.71
CA SER A 56 -21.22 32.41 -17.30
C SER A 56 -19.93 31.91 -16.64
N PHE A 57 -19.20 32.80 -15.98
CA PHE A 57 -17.99 32.51 -15.19
C PHE A 57 -18.20 32.94 -13.73
N GLU A 58 -17.52 32.35 -12.79
CA GLU A 58 -17.50 32.80 -11.38
C GLU A 58 -16.86 34.17 -11.24
N SER A 59 -15.86 34.47 -12.07
CA SER A 59 -15.13 35.74 -12.06
C SER A 59 -14.74 36.18 -13.47
N ALA A 60 -14.72 37.48 -13.72
CA ALA A 60 -14.23 38.09 -14.95
C ALA A 60 -12.79 38.62 -14.82
N LEU A 61 -11.99 38.06 -13.93
CA LEU A 61 -10.61 38.50 -13.70
C LEU A 61 -9.80 38.50 -15.00
N GLU A 62 -9.18 39.63 -15.35
CA GLU A 62 -8.38 39.86 -16.57
C GLU A 62 -9.19 39.82 -17.88
N LEU A 63 -10.53 39.76 -17.84
CA LEU A 63 -11.36 39.87 -19.04
C LEU A 63 -11.75 41.34 -19.31
N GLU A 64 -11.57 41.80 -20.53
CA GLU A 64 -11.90 43.17 -20.95
C GLU A 64 -12.89 43.16 -22.14
N ALA A 65 -14.00 43.88 -22.01
CA ALA A 65 -14.94 44.04 -23.12
C ALA A 65 -14.29 44.78 -24.32
N GLY A 66 -14.48 44.26 -25.51
CA GLY A 66 -13.91 44.77 -26.75
C GLY A 66 -12.47 44.32 -27.05
N LYS A 67 -11.72 43.80 -26.05
CA LYS A 67 -10.32 43.41 -26.20
C LYS A 67 -10.08 41.89 -26.06
N THR A 68 -10.72 41.25 -25.08
CA THR A 68 -10.53 39.81 -24.85
C THR A 68 -11.01 38.99 -26.06
N LYS A 69 -10.11 38.18 -26.60
CA LYS A 69 -10.34 37.33 -27.77
C LYS A 69 -10.87 35.97 -27.37
N ILE A 70 -11.62 35.32 -28.26
CA ILE A 70 -11.98 33.92 -28.16
C ILE A 70 -11.17 33.15 -29.19
N LYS A 71 -10.47 32.08 -28.73
CA LYS A 71 -9.58 31.32 -29.59
C LYS A 71 -9.86 29.81 -29.53
N TYR A 72 -9.67 29.16 -30.67
CA TYR A 72 -9.59 27.70 -30.77
C TYR A 72 -8.31 27.33 -31.52
N LYS A 73 -7.48 26.48 -30.89
CA LYS A 73 -6.16 26.13 -31.44
C LYS A 73 -5.32 27.35 -31.84
N GLU A 74 -5.31 28.37 -30.99
CA GLU A 74 -4.65 29.68 -31.20
C GLU A 74 -5.20 30.56 -32.35
N VAL A 75 -6.24 30.08 -33.07
CA VAL A 75 -6.94 30.88 -34.10
C VAL A 75 -8.03 31.72 -33.43
N GLU A 76 -8.05 33.01 -33.71
CA GLU A 76 -9.08 33.94 -33.24
C GLU A 76 -10.42 33.63 -33.94
N LEU A 77 -11.43 33.31 -33.14
CA LEU A 77 -12.80 33.01 -33.60
C LEU A 77 -13.83 34.06 -33.19
N GLY A 78 -13.41 35.09 -32.47
CA GLY A 78 -14.29 36.12 -32.00
C GLY A 78 -13.76 36.92 -30.81
N LYS A 79 -14.60 37.78 -30.24
CA LYS A 79 -14.22 38.65 -29.13
C LYS A 79 -15.36 38.88 -28.14
N VAL A 80 -15.01 39.16 -26.91
CA VAL A 80 -15.92 39.57 -25.85
C VAL A 80 -16.50 40.97 -26.20
N VAL A 81 -17.82 41.08 -26.20
CA VAL A 81 -18.51 42.32 -26.48
C VAL A 81 -18.92 43.06 -25.20
N LYS A 82 -19.43 42.31 -24.21
CA LYS A 82 -19.95 42.86 -22.97
C LYS A 82 -19.73 41.92 -21.80
N ILE A 83 -19.43 42.50 -20.65
CA ILE A 83 -19.30 41.79 -19.39
C ILE A 83 -20.33 42.37 -18.42
N LEU A 84 -21.18 41.53 -17.85
CA LEU A 84 -22.27 41.91 -16.98
C LEU A 84 -22.20 41.08 -15.70
N LEU A 85 -22.61 41.69 -14.59
CA LEU A 85 -22.86 40.93 -13.37
C LEU A 85 -24.24 40.27 -13.47
N SER A 86 -24.36 39.05 -13.04
CA SER A 86 -25.64 38.35 -12.93
C SER A 86 -26.61 39.10 -12.01
N PRO A 87 -27.94 39.05 -12.25
CA PRO A 87 -28.93 39.70 -11.40
C PRO A 87 -28.85 39.29 -9.91
N ASP A 88 -28.52 38.06 -9.63
CA ASP A 88 -28.30 37.50 -8.29
C ASP A 88 -26.92 37.80 -7.72
N ARG A 89 -26.06 38.47 -8.50
CA ARG A 89 -24.67 38.82 -8.16
C ARG A 89 -23.75 37.62 -7.82
N SER A 90 -24.15 36.42 -8.18
CA SER A 90 -23.38 35.19 -7.87
C SER A 90 -22.30 34.88 -8.91
N HIS A 91 -22.44 35.36 -10.15
CA HIS A 91 -21.55 35.06 -11.25
C HIS A 91 -21.51 36.19 -12.29
N VAL A 92 -20.56 36.11 -13.22
CA VAL A 92 -20.40 37.10 -14.31
C VAL A 92 -20.87 36.49 -15.61
N ILE A 93 -21.64 37.27 -16.38
CA ILE A 93 -22.14 36.91 -17.67
C ILE A 93 -21.30 37.63 -18.73
N VAL A 94 -20.57 36.85 -19.52
CA VAL A 94 -19.76 37.33 -20.64
C VAL A 94 -20.54 37.11 -21.94
N LYS A 95 -20.87 38.19 -22.65
CA LYS A 95 -21.42 38.11 -24.00
C LYS A 95 -20.30 38.29 -25.01
N ALA A 96 -20.21 37.37 -25.93
CA ALA A 96 -19.17 37.35 -26.94
C ALA A 96 -19.77 37.14 -28.34
N LYS A 97 -19.18 37.81 -29.29
CA LYS A 97 -19.54 37.67 -30.71
C LYS A 97 -18.48 36.84 -31.39
N LEU A 98 -18.91 35.75 -32.01
CA LEU A 98 -18.04 34.83 -32.74
C LEU A 98 -18.13 35.09 -34.23
N ASP A 99 -17.16 34.64 -34.96
CA ASP A 99 -17.19 34.60 -36.42
C ASP A 99 -18.05 33.45 -36.92
N LYS A 100 -18.55 33.55 -38.14
CA LYS A 100 -19.41 32.53 -38.75
C LYS A 100 -18.78 31.14 -38.75
N GLN A 101 -17.45 31.07 -38.85
CA GLN A 101 -16.69 29.78 -38.80
C GLN A 101 -16.85 29.03 -37.47
N ALA A 102 -17.19 29.72 -36.41
CA ALA A 102 -17.38 29.12 -35.09
C ALA A 102 -18.75 28.44 -34.93
N GLU A 103 -19.71 28.67 -35.82
CA GLU A 103 -21.08 28.15 -35.69
C GLU A 103 -21.14 26.63 -35.59
N GLY A 104 -20.32 25.94 -36.41
CA GLY A 104 -20.18 24.47 -36.37
C GLY A 104 -19.43 23.89 -35.16
N LEU A 105 -18.85 24.75 -34.31
CA LEU A 105 -18.11 24.35 -33.11
C LEU A 105 -18.95 24.49 -31.84
N LEU A 106 -20.17 25.01 -31.93
CA LEU A 106 -21.04 25.31 -30.79
C LEU A 106 -22.04 24.19 -30.55
N SER A 107 -21.84 23.44 -29.50
CA SER A 107 -22.77 22.40 -29.03
C SER A 107 -22.85 22.42 -27.49
N GLU A 108 -23.78 21.69 -26.92
CA GLU A 108 -23.90 21.51 -25.48
C GLU A 108 -22.63 20.98 -24.81
N ASN A 109 -21.76 20.33 -25.59
CA ASN A 109 -20.48 19.79 -25.12
C ASN A 109 -19.31 20.78 -25.27
N THR A 110 -19.56 21.97 -25.86
CA THR A 110 -18.52 22.98 -26.04
C THR A 110 -18.14 23.60 -24.71
N ARG A 111 -16.83 23.66 -24.45
CA ARG A 111 -16.26 24.16 -23.20
C ARG A 111 -15.50 25.46 -23.47
N PHE A 112 -15.65 26.42 -22.56
CA PHE A 112 -14.95 27.68 -22.57
C PHE A 112 -14.19 27.84 -21.25
N TRP A 113 -12.97 28.37 -21.29
CA TRP A 113 -12.18 28.70 -20.09
C TRP A 113 -11.28 29.89 -20.35
N VAL A 114 -10.92 30.59 -19.28
CA VAL A 114 -10.01 31.72 -19.36
C VAL A 114 -8.56 31.23 -19.29
N VAL A 115 -7.77 31.55 -20.31
CA VAL A 115 -6.33 31.34 -20.37
C VAL A 115 -5.64 32.61 -19.92
N ARG A 116 -4.89 32.50 -18.83
CA ARG A 116 -4.09 33.58 -18.23
C ARG A 116 -2.77 33.02 -17.68
N ALA A 117 -1.83 33.89 -17.39
CA ALA A 117 -0.59 33.49 -16.74
C ALA A 117 -0.89 32.91 -15.35
N ARG A 118 -0.44 31.69 -15.10
CA ARG A 118 -0.55 31.00 -13.81
C ARG A 118 0.81 30.45 -13.43
N VAL A 119 1.18 30.69 -12.19
CA VAL A 119 2.39 30.12 -11.58
C VAL A 119 1.93 29.11 -10.55
N ALA A 120 2.24 27.84 -10.77
CA ALA A 120 2.04 26.75 -9.82
C ALA A 120 3.42 26.24 -9.35
N ALA A 121 3.44 25.45 -8.27
CA ALA A 121 4.71 24.95 -7.72
C ALA A 121 5.55 24.12 -8.70
N THR A 122 4.91 23.52 -9.73
CA THR A 122 5.52 22.58 -10.67
C THR A 122 5.50 23.04 -12.12
N GLU A 123 4.68 24.06 -12.46
CA GLU A 123 4.51 24.50 -13.83
C GLU A 123 4.12 25.97 -13.90
N VAL A 124 4.66 26.66 -14.91
CA VAL A 124 4.23 28.02 -15.27
C VAL A 124 3.54 27.93 -16.61
N THR A 125 2.22 28.22 -16.62
CA THR A 125 1.40 28.16 -17.83
C THR A 125 0.93 29.54 -18.25
N GLY A 126 0.62 29.71 -19.54
CA GLY A 126 0.05 30.96 -20.06
C GLY A 126 1.01 32.16 -20.07
N LEU A 127 2.33 31.97 -20.04
CA LEU A 127 3.29 33.09 -20.09
C LEU A 127 3.09 34.03 -21.26
N GLY A 128 2.64 33.54 -22.42
CA GLY A 128 2.30 34.36 -23.58
C GLY A 128 1.21 35.40 -23.32
N THR A 129 0.34 35.16 -22.34
CA THR A 129 -0.74 36.10 -22.00
C THR A 129 -0.25 37.32 -21.22
N LEU A 130 0.97 37.31 -20.68
CA LEU A 130 1.58 38.50 -20.05
C LEU A 130 1.74 39.64 -21.05
N PHE A 131 1.98 39.31 -22.32
CA PHE A 131 2.13 40.30 -23.39
C PHE A 131 0.86 40.48 -24.23
N SER A 132 0.08 39.42 -24.43
CA SER A 132 -1.11 39.44 -25.31
C SER A 132 -2.41 39.71 -24.56
N GLY A 133 -2.41 39.75 -23.26
CA GLY A 133 -3.61 39.75 -22.41
C GLY A 133 -4.27 38.37 -22.32
N ALA A 134 -5.16 38.21 -21.34
CA ALA A 134 -5.94 36.99 -21.19
C ALA A 134 -6.91 36.80 -22.37
N TYR A 135 -7.15 35.53 -22.71
CA TYR A 135 -8.14 35.18 -23.76
C TYR A 135 -9.02 34.03 -23.27
N ILE A 136 -10.18 33.88 -23.92
CA ILE A 136 -11.07 32.74 -23.68
C ILE A 136 -10.73 31.68 -24.71
N ALA A 137 -10.32 30.48 -24.23
CA ALA A 137 -10.15 29.32 -25.10
C ALA A 137 -11.48 28.58 -25.24
N LEU A 138 -11.69 28.00 -26.42
CA LEU A 138 -12.83 27.19 -26.80
C LEU A 138 -12.35 25.76 -27.10
N ASP A 139 -13.10 24.77 -26.66
CA ASP A 139 -12.98 23.38 -27.09
C ASP A 139 -14.37 22.87 -27.49
N PRO A 140 -14.60 22.45 -28.77
CA PRO A 140 -15.91 22.10 -29.26
C PRO A 140 -16.53 20.86 -28.62
N GLY A 141 -15.70 20.00 -28.00
CA GLY A 141 -16.19 18.74 -27.44
C GLY A 141 -16.64 17.75 -28.51
N VAL A 142 -17.51 16.82 -28.12
CA VAL A 142 -18.18 15.89 -29.03
C VAL A 142 -19.37 16.59 -29.65
N PRO A 143 -19.66 16.40 -30.96
CA PRO A 143 -20.84 16.96 -31.59
C PRO A 143 -22.13 16.65 -30.82
N GLY A 144 -22.98 17.66 -30.62
CA GLY A 144 -24.22 17.56 -29.86
C GLY A 144 -25.26 18.60 -30.33
N LEU A 145 -26.27 18.84 -29.52
CA LEU A 145 -27.29 19.85 -29.81
C LEU A 145 -26.67 21.25 -29.76
N SER A 146 -26.99 22.09 -30.76
CA SER A 146 -26.50 23.45 -30.81
C SER A 146 -27.03 24.28 -29.65
N THR A 147 -26.17 25.00 -28.99
CA THR A 147 -26.51 25.94 -27.89
C THR A 147 -25.67 27.20 -27.98
N TYR A 148 -26.17 28.29 -27.39
CA TYR A 148 -25.49 29.59 -27.33
C TYR A 148 -25.30 30.06 -25.88
N HIS A 149 -25.66 29.21 -24.91
CA HIS A 149 -25.52 29.50 -23.50
C HIS A 149 -24.58 28.44 -22.86
N PHE A 150 -23.51 28.91 -22.25
CA PHE A 150 -22.47 28.06 -21.74
C PHE A 150 -22.11 28.40 -20.29
N LYS A 151 -21.68 27.40 -19.54
CA LYS A 151 -21.01 27.62 -18.29
C LYS A 151 -19.50 27.49 -18.53
N GLY A 152 -18.77 28.59 -18.27
CA GLY A 152 -17.31 28.61 -18.38
C GLY A 152 -16.65 27.76 -17.30
N LEU A 153 -15.51 27.17 -17.63
CA LEU A 153 -14.70 26.42 -16.70
C LEU A 153 -13.72 27.36 -16.03
N GLU A 154 -13.55 27.23 -14.71
CA GLU A 154 -12.59 28.04 -13.93
C GLU A 154 -11.14 27.58 -14.12
N LYS A 155 -10.96 26.34 -14.51
CA LYS A 155 -9.65 25.74 -14.84
C LYS A 155 -9.68 25.18 -16.27
N PRO A 156 -8.55 25.23 -17.00
CA PRO A 156 -8.44 24.56 -18.29
C PRO A 156 -8.78 23.07 -18.15
N PRO A 157 -9.51 22.48 -19.09
CA PRO A 157 -9.66 21.03 -19.10
C PRO A 157 -8.32 20.38 -19.39
N ILE A 158 -8.03 19.28 -18.69
CA ILE A 158 -6.79 18.52 -18.85
C ILE A 158 -6.68 17.92 -20.25
N VAL A 159 -7.82 17.46 -20.78
CA VAL A 159 -7.91 16.88 -22.11
C VAL A 159 -8.85 17.69 -22.95
N THR A 160 -8.35 18.14 -24.10
CA THR A 160 -9.12 18.84 -25.13
C THR A 160 -9.53 17.90 -26.26
N SER A 161 -10.60 18.26 -26.97
CA SER A 161 -11.08 17.49 -28.10
C SER A 161 -10.04 17.37 -29.21
N GLY A 162 -9.84 16.15 -29.69
CA GLY A 162 -8.84 15.88 -30.73
C GLY A 162 -7.44 15.56 -30.20
N MET A 163 -7.23 15.49 -28.87
CA MET A 163 -6.01 14.95 -28.31
C MET A 163 -5.95 13.42 -28.56
N PRO A 164 -4.94 12.90 -29.28
CA PRO A 164 -4.87 11.48 -29.57
C PRO A 164 -4.57 10.70 -28.29
N GLY A 165 -5.36 9.69 -27.98
CA GLY A 165 -5.24 8.88 -26.77
C GLY A 165 -6.58 8.23 -26.40
N ARG A 166 -6.65 7.68 -25.19
CA ARG A 166 -7.83 6.98 -24.69
C ARG A 166 -8.05 7.21 -23.20
N HIS A 167 -9.31 7.25 -22.81
CA HIS A 167 -9.70 7.28 -21.40
C HIS A 167 -9.82 5.86 -20.83
N PHE A 168 -9.37 5.70 -19.58
CA PHE A 168 -9.53 4.47 -18.82
C PHE A 168 -10.10 4.78 -17.43
N THR A 169 -10.85 3.83 -16.88
CA THR A 169 -11.44 3.95 -15.53
C THR A 169 -10.65 3.08 -14.57
N LEU A 170 -10.18 3.68 -13.47
CA LEU A 170 -9.50 2.97 -12.39
C LEU A 170 -10.34 3.04 -11.11
N VAL A 171 -10.32 1.99 -10.30
CA VAL A 171 -11.05 1.91 -9.04
C VAL A 171 -10.08 1.62 -7.90
N ALA A 172 -10.17 2.41 -6.82
CA ALA A 172 -9.34 2.27 -5.62
C ALA A 172 -10.18 2.35 -4.34
N ASP A 173 -9.64 1.84 -3.24
CA ASP A 173 -10.22 1.96 -1.89
C ASP A 173 -10.21 3.39 -1.36
N LYS A 174 -9.21 4.20 -1.72
CA LYS A 174 -9.00 5.57 -1.23
C LYS A 174 -8.35 6.43 -2.31
N ARG A 175 -8.59 7.74 -2.24
CA ARG A 175 -7.98 8.71 -3.14
C ARG A 175 -6.45 8.82 -2.99
N ARG A 176 -5.94 8.66 -1.76
CA ARG A 176 -4.53 8.85 -1.39
C ARG A 176 -4.02 10.25 -1.77
N SER A 177 -2.80 10.34 -2.32
CA SER A 177 -2.18 11.59 -2.78
C SER A 177 -2.60 12.02 -4.19
N LEU A 178 -3.48 11.26 -4.85
CA LEU A 178 -3.88 11.55 -6.23
C LEU A 178 -4.89 12.69 -6.31
N ASP A 179 -4.69 13.57 -7.28
CA ASP A 179 -5.60 14.67 -7.60
C ASP A 179 -5.77 14.79 -9.12
N ILE A 180 -6.65 15.65 -9.55
CA ILE A 180 -6.82 16.01 -10.96
C ILE A 180 -5.50 16.63 -11.44
N GLY A 181 -4.96 16.12 -12.57
CA GLY A 181 -3.64 16.50 -13.09
C GLY A 181 -2.49 15.63 -12.57
N SER A 182 -2.74 14.69 -11.63
CA SER A 182 -1.69 13.74 -11.23
C SER A 182 -1.20 12.95 -12.45
N PRO A 183 0.14 12.81 -12.63
CA PRO A 183 0.70 12.15 -13.80
C PRO A 183 0.46 10.64 -13.79
N VAL A 184 0.29 10.08 -14.99
CA VAL A 184 0.28 8.64 -15.24
C VAL A 184 1.53 8.27 -16.02
N TYR A 185 2.30 7.33 -15.51
CA TYR A 185 3.58 6.92 -16.08
C TYR A 185 3.51 5.52 -16.72
N TYR A 186 4.26 5.35 -17.77
CA TYR A 186 4.60 4.06 -18.36
C TYR A 186 6.12 3.96 -18.48
N ARG A 187 6.73 3.02 -17.77
CA ARG A 187 8.20 2.88 -17.72
C ARG A 187 8.92 4.20 -17.43
N GLU A 188 8.43 4.93 -16.40
CA GLU A 188 8.97 6.23 -15.96
C GLU A 188 8.75 7.40 -16.93
N ILE A 189 8.12 7.18 -18.10
CA ILE A 189 7.76 8.23 -19.05
C ILE A 189 6.32 8.67 -18.76
N GLN A 190 6.08 9.97 -18.65
CA GLN A 190 4.73 10.49 -18.46
C GLN A 190 3.87 10.21 -19.70
N ALA A 191 3.02 9.21 -19.58
CA ALA A 191 2.13 8.72 -20.63
C ALA A 191 0.74 9.36 -20.59
N GLY A 192 0.34 9.96 -19.46
CA GLY A 192 -0.99 10.49 -19.27
C GLY A 192 -1.17 11.25 -17.97
N GLU A 193 -2.43 11.47 -17.60
CA GLU A 193 -2.80 12.21 -16.38
C GLU A 193 -4.21 11.86 -15.90
N VAL A 194 -4.46 12.10 -14.61
CA VAL A 194 -5.79 11.94 -13.99
C VAL A 194 -6.68 13.09 -14.42
N VAL A 195 -7.82 12.79 -15.04
CA VAL A 195 -8.76 13.78 -15.58
C VAL A 195 -9.86 14.14 -14.58
N ALA A 196 -10.35 13.14 -13.86
CA ALA A 196 -11.41 13.29 -12.87
C ALA A 196 -11.36 12.18 -11.85
N TYR A 197 -11.97 12.40 -10.69
CA TYR A 197 -12.29 11.35 -9.73
C TYR A 197 -13.64 11.62 -9.07
N GLU A 198 -14.29 10.55 -8.68
CA GLU A 198 -15.58 10.59 -7.98
C GLU A 198 -15.69 9.42 -6.99
N LEU A 199 -16.52 9.57 -5.97
CA LEU A 199 -16.90 8.44 -5.12
C LEU A 199 -17.94 7.60 -5.87
N ASP A 200 -17.88 6.28 -5.70
CA ASP A 200 -18.92 5.42 -6.21
C ASP A 200 -20.25 5.70 -5.47
N PRO A 201 -21.42 5.34 -6.05
CA PRO A 201 -22.72 5.61 -5.45
C PRO A 201 -22.91 5.03 -4.03
N LYS A 202 -22.13 4.03 -3.65
CA LYS A 202 -22.15 3.42 -2.31
C LYS A 202 -21.16 4.07 -1.35
N GLY A 203 -20.30 4.99 -1.83
CA GLY A 203 -19.28 5.67 -1.04
C GLY A 203 -18.14 4.78 -0.55
N GLN A 204 -17.97 3.59 -1.11
CA GLN A 204 -16.99 2.60 -0.67
C GLN A 204 -15.68 2.66 -1.46
N MET A 205 -15.76 3.10 -2.72
CA MET A 205 -14.63 3.12 -3.66
C MET A 205 -14.50 4.48 -4.31
N VAL A 206 -13.28 4.84 -4.69
CA VAL A 206 -12.99 6.01 -5.50
C VAL A 206 -12.75 5.57 -6.93
N ARG A 207 -13.48 6.17 -7.86
CA ARG A 207 -13.35 5.94 -9.29
C ARG A 207 -12.54 7.09 -9.90
N PHE A 208 -11.43 6.76 -10.54
CA PHE A 208 -10.60 7.72 -11.27
C PHE A 208 -10.82 7.55 -12.75
N LYS A 209 -10.93 8.67 -13.47
CA LYS A 209 -10.85 8.71 -14.92
C LYS A 209 -9.48 9.22 -15.31
N VAL A 210 -8.71 8.42 -16.01
CA VAL A 210 -7.36 8.77 -16.48
C VAL A 210 -7.35 8.86 -17.99
N PHE A 211 -6.56 9.77 -18.54
CA PHE A 211 -6.33 9.87 -19.98
C PHE A 211 -4.88 9.43 -20.26
N ILE A 212 -4.73 8.50 -21.19
CA ILE A 212 -3.42 8.03 -21.65
C ILE A 212 -3.26 8.45 -23.09
N LYS A 213 -2.21 9.26 -23.35
CA LYS A 213 -1.88 9.86 -24.64
C LYS A 213 -1.39 8.79 -25.63
N ALA A 214 -1.59 9.04 -26.93
CA ALA A 214 -0.92 8.24 -27.96
C ALA A 214 0.60 8.48 -27.92
N PRO A 215 1.42 7.47 -28.22
CA PRO A 215 1.06 6.09 -28.55
C PRO A 215 0.87 5.17 -27.32
N TYR A 216 1.03 5.67 -26.10
CA TYR A 216 1.09 4.86 -24.86
C TYR A 216 -0.22 4.14 -24.53
N HIS A 217 -1.39 4.63 -25.02
CA HIS A 217 -2.68 3.96 -24.84
C HIS A 217 -2.75 2.58 -25.51
N GLU A 218 -1.89 2.29 -26.48
CA GLU A 218 -1.78 1.00 -27.14
C GLU A 218 -1.06 -0.05 -26.29
N TYR A 219 -0.38 0.39 -25.21
CA TYR A 219 0.28 -0.51 -24.24
C TYR A 219 -0.63 -0.87 -23.05
N VAL A 220 -1.90 -0.44 -23.09
CA VAL A 220 -2.89 -0.83 -22.07
C VAL A 220 -3.67 -2.03 -22.57
N PHE A 221 -3.44 -3.17 -21.94
CA PHE A 221 -4.10 -4.44 -22.19
C PHE A 221 -5.12 -4.72 -21.07
N LYS A 222 -6.04 -5.66 -21.27
CA LYS A 222 -7.05 -6.02 -20.26
C LYS A 222 -6.47 -6.48 -18.94
N ASN A 223 -5.29 -7.09 -18.97
CA ASN A 223 -4.54 -7.56 -17.79
C ASN A 223 -3.46 -6.59 -17.31
N THR A 224 -3.42 -5.34 -17.83
CA THR A 224 -2.54 -4.29 -17.32
C THR A 224 -2.87 -3.98 -15.87
N ARG A 225 -1.83 -3.80 -15.06
CA ARG A 225 -1.95 -3.43 -13.65
C ARG A 225 -1.55 -1.98 -13.46
N PHE A 226 -2.37 -1.26 -12.69
CA PHE A 226 -2.15 0.13 -12.32
C PHE A 226 -1.86 0.20 -10.83
N TRP A 227 -0.84 0.96 -10.43
CA TRP A 227 -0.55 1.17 -9.01
C TRP A 227 -0.15 2.61 -8.74
N ASN A 228 -0.38 3.03 -7.51
CA ASN A 228 -0.03 4.35 -7.03
C ASN A 228 1.48 4.43 -6.76
N ILE A 229 2.09 5.53 -7.20
CA ILE A 229 3.45 5.91 -6.88
C ILE A 229 3.33 7.07 -5.88
N SER A 230 3.36 6.79 -4.58
CA SER A 230 3.45 7.84 -3.56
C SER A 230 4.91 8.03 -3.19
N GLY A 231 5.31 9.28 -3.02
CA GLY A 231 6.70 9.68 -2.95
C GLY A 231 7.54 9.15 -1.80
N PHE A 232 6.96 8.67 -0.70
CA PHE A 232 7.66 8.01 0.39
C PHE A 232 6.92 6.73 0.75
N ASP A 233 7.50 5.60 0.41
CA ASP A 233 7.09 4.31 0.96
C ASP A 233 8.14 3.91 2.01
N PHE A 234 7.83 4.22 3.27
CA PHE A 234 8.60 3.76 4.41
C PHE A 234 7.93 2.50 4.93
N SER A 235 8.52 1.36 4.67
CA SER A 235 8.11 0.11 5.27
C SER A 235 9.21 -0.44 6.18
N LEU A 236 8.84 -0.72 7.41
CA LEU A 236 9.65 -1.44 8.39
C LEU A 236 9.04 -2.84 8.47
N ASP A 237 9.64 -3.78 7.80
CA ASP A 237 9.22 -5.18 7.79
C ASP A 237 10.30 -6.10 8.41
N ALA A 238 10.01 -7.40 8.46
CA ALA A 238 10.96 -8.40 8.98
C ALA A 238 12.29 -8.46 8.18
N GLN A 239 12.31 -7.90 6.95
CA GLN A 239 13.51 -7.84 6.12
C GLN A 239 14.30 -6.54 6.31
N GLY A 240 13.87 -5.65 7.20
CA GLY A 240 14.55 -4.40 7.53
C GLY A 240 13.82 -3.15 7.09
N VAL A 241 14.56 -2.04 7.06
CA VAL A 241 14.07 -0.73 6.60
C VAL A 241 14.20 -0.65 5.09
N LYS A 242 13.06 -0.58 4.39
CA LYS A 242 13.04 -0.30 2.95
C LYS A 242 12.62 1.14 2.75
N LEU A 243 13.54 1.96 2.28
CA LEU A 243 13.28 3.33 1.85
C LEU A 243 13.34 3.35 0.31
N LYS A 244 12.20 3.46 -0.34
CA LYS A 244 12.13 3.79 -1.77
C LYS A 244 11.87 5.27 -1.89
N ALA A 245 12.87 6.02 -2.35
CA ALA A 245 12.73 7.41 -2.73
C ALA A 245 12.61 7.49 -4.25
N GLU A 246 11.50 8.01 -4.73
CA GLU A 246 11.29 8.33 -6.13
C GLU A 246 11.66 9.81 -6.41
N THR A 247 11.45 10.29 -7.63
CA THR A 247 11.81 11.68 -7.98
C THR A 247 11.06 12.71 -7.14
N LEU A 248 11.67 13.90 -6.90
CA LEU A 248 11.04 14.99 -6.14
C LEU A 248 9.66 15.40 -6.67
N ALA A 249 9.41 15.25 -7.96
CA ALA A 249 8.12 15.54 -8.58
C ALA A 249 7.03 14.54 -8.15
N THR A 250 7.35 13.23 -8.14
CA THR A 250 6.44 12.18 -7.67
C THR A 250 6.23 12.23 -6.16
N LEU A 251 7.22 12.75 -5.41
CA LEU A 251 7.11 13.03 -3.97
C LEU A 251 6.02 14.05 -3.64
N LEU A 252 5.93 15.12 -4.43
CA LEU A 252 5.02 16.23 -4.17
C LEU A 252 3.62 16.03 -4.75
N MET A 253 3.49 15.39 -5.92
CA MET A 253 2.21 15.28 -6.62
C MET A 253 1.60 13.89 -6.58
N GLY A 254 2.34 12.87 -6.13
CA GLY A 254 1.93 11.50 -6.34
C GLY A 254 1.85 11.15 -7.83
N GLY A 255 1.46 9.94 -8.15
CA GLY A 255 1.28 9.53 -9.54
C GLY A 255 0.71 8.12 -9.64
N ILE A 256 0.37 7.75 -10.84
CA ILE A 256 -0.05 6.40 -11.19
C ILE A 256 0.98 5.86 -12.17
N THR A 257 1.37 4.61 -12.02
CA THR A 257 2.12 3.93 -13.07
C THR A 257 1.39 2.66 -13.48
N PHE A 258 1.65 2.20 -14.69
CA PHE A 258 1.08 0.96 -15.20
C PHE A 258 2.12 0.14 -15.95
N ASN A 259 1.96 -1.18 -15.87
CA ASN A 259 2.72 -2.12 -16.67
C ASN A 259 1.94 -3.43 -16.85
N LEU A 260 2.35 -4.23 -17.83
CA LEU A 260 1.92 -5.60 -17.98
C LEU A 260 2.71 -6.48 -16.99
N PRO A 261 2.09 -7.46 -16.31
CA PRO A 261 2.83 -8.44 -15.49
C PRO A 261 3.85 -9.21 -16.34
N GLU A 262 5.07 -9.38 -15.81
CA GLU A 262 6.21 -9.96 -16.57
C GLU A 262 5.96 -11.37 -17.11
N ASP A 263 5.17 -12.17 -16.40
CA ASP A 263 4.91 -13.58 -16.74
C ASP A 263 3.57 -13.81 -17.47
N THR A 264 2.94 -12.75 -17.98
CA THR A 264 1.58 -12.88 -18.55
C THR A 264 1.57 -12.41 -20.00
N LEU A 265 1.06 -13.27 -20.88
CA LEU A 265 0.75 -12.87 -22.26
C LEU A 265 -0.32 -11.77 -22.26
N SER A 266 -0.24 -10.86 -23.22
CA SER A 266 -1.24 -9.79 -23.36
C SER A 266 -2.63 -10.38 -23.67
N ASP A 267 -3.61 -9.99 -22.87
CA ASP A 267 -5.00 -10.49 -22.99
C ASP A 267 -5.87 -9.54 -23.83
N GLY A 268 -5.34 -9.13 -24.98
CA GLY A 268 -5.99 -8.18 -25.88
C GLY A 268 -5.94 -6.73 -25.40
N LEU A 269 -6.11 -5.79 -26.33
CA LEU A 269 -6.12 -4.35 -26.05
C LEU A 269 -7.33 -3.98 -25.18
N ALA A 270 -7.10 -3.10 -24.21
CA ALA A 270 -8.18 -2.57 -23.38
C ALA A 270 -9.05 -1.57 -24.12
N GLY A 271 -10.36 -1.63 -23.89
CA GLY A 271 -11.34 -0.66 -24.36
C GLY A 271 -11.60 0.44 -23.33
N GLU A 272 -12.37 1.46 -23.72
CA GLU A 272 -12.79 2.55 -22.81
C GLU A 272 -13.75 2.08 -21.70
N ALA A 273 -14.46 0.98 -21.91
CA ALA A 273 -15.39 0.39 -20.96
C ALA A 273 -14.70 -0.47 -19.89
N ASP A 274 -13.42 -0.81 -20.09
CA ASP A 274 -12.69 -1.65 -19.16
C ASP A 274 -12.37 -0.87 -17.87
N VAL A 275 -12.57 -1.54 -16.74
CA VAL A 275 -12.34 -0.97 -15.42
C VAL A 275 -11.16 -1.72 -14.78
N PHE A 276 -10.18 -0.97 -14.32
CA PHE A 276 -8.97 -1.50 -13.72
C PHE A 276 -8.93 -1.23 -12.22
N THR A 277 -8.29 -2.12 -11.47
CA THR A 277 -7.98 -1.87 -10.08
C THR A 277 -6.73 -1.02 -9.96
N LEU A 278 -6.81 0.07 -9.21
CA LEU A 278 -5.65 0.87 -8.82
C LEU A 278 -5.10 0.35 -7.50
N TYR A 279 -4.00 -0.37 -7.56
CA TYR A 279 -3.32 -0.93 -6.41
C TYR A 279 -2.60 0.15 -5.60
N LYS A 280 -2.39 -0.13 -4.31
CA LYS A 280 -1.69 0.81 -3.41
C LYS A 280 -0.21 1.01 -3.77
N ASP A 281 0.46 -0.02 -4.27
CA ASP A 281 1.89 -0.07 -4.63
C ASP A 281 2.16 -1.24 -5.59
N LEU A 282 3.39 -1.34 -6.09
CA LEU A 282 3.83 -2.43 -6.96
C LEU A 282 3.71 -3.81 -6.28
N THR A 283 4.04 -3.89 -4.99
CA THR A 283 3.98 -5.16 -4.24
C THR A 283 2.56 -5.70 -4.21
N ALA A 284 1.56 -4.83 -4.02
CA ALA A 284 0.15 -5.23 -4.06
C ALA A 284 -0.29 -5.77 -5.43
N THR A 285 0.36 -5.34 -6.53
CA THR A 285 0.05 -5.88 -7.87
C THR A 285 0.53 -7.32 -8.04
N GLN A 286 1.58 -7.72 -7.32
CA GLN A 286 2.19 -9.05 -7.42
C GLN A 286 1.50 -10.07 -6.53
N VAL A 287 0.71 -9.62 -5.56
CA VAL A 287 -0.05 -10.52 -4.68
C VAL A 287 -1.17 -11.16 -5.49
N LYS A 288 -1.10 -12.47 -5.67
CA LYS A 288 -2.22 -13.25 -6.19
C LYS A 288 -3.37 -13.15 -5.19
N HIS A 289 -4.48 -12.57 -5.60
CA HIS A 289 -5.70 -12.58 -4.80
C HIS A 289 -6.38 -13.93 -4.97
N TYR A 290 -6.39 -14.69 -3.89
CA TYR A 290 -7.15 -15.93 -3.83
C TYR A 290 -8.59 -15.61 -3.41
N ALA A 291 -9.55 -16.22 -4.11
CA ALA A 291 -10.97 -15.93 -3.90
C ALA A 291 -11.47 -16.50 -2.57
N PHE A 292 -10.94 -17.65 -2.18
CA PHE A 292 -11.35 -18.34 -0.98
C PHE A 292 -10.46 -17.98 0.21
N LYS A 293 -11.10 -17.51 1.29
CA LYS A 293 -10.46 -17.17 2.56
C LYS A 293 -11.12 -17.93 3.69
N ALA A 294 -10.33 -18.67 4.44
CA ALA A 294 -10.78 -19.41 5.60
C ALA A 294 -10.41 -18.67 6.89
N ARG A 295 -11.36 -18.55 7.83
CA ARG A 295 -11.13 -17.94 9.13
C ARG A 295 -10.98 -19.02 10.20
N TRP A 296 -9.96 -18.86 11.03
CA TRP A 296 -9.59 -19.80 12.08
C TRP A 296 -9.31 -19.07 13.37
N GLN A 297 -9.57 -19.72 14.50
CA GLN A 297 -9.24 -19.22 15.82
C GLN A 297 -8.03 -19.95 16.36
N LEU A 298 -7.11 -19.19 16.96
CA LEU A 298 -5.92 -19.68 17.66
C LEU A 298 -5.98 -19.20 19.11
N ASN A 299 -5.65 -20.09 20.05
CA ASN A 299 -5.55 -19.74 21.45
C ASN A 299 -4.11 -20.00 21.91
N PHE A 300 -3.39 -18.94 22.28
CA PHE A 300 -2.02 -19.04 22.80
C PHE A 300 -2.05 -19.01 24.31
N GLY A 301 -1.26 -19.91 24.96
CA GLY A 301 -1.19 -19.97 26.42
C GLY A 301 -0.31 -18.90 27.04
N GLY A 302 0.53 -18.25 26.25
CA GLY A 302 1.47 -17.25 26.69
C GLY A 302 1.15 -15.83 26.26
N SER A 303 2.08 -14.89 26.52
CA SER A 303 1.94 -13.49 26.12
C SER A 303 1.97 -13.35 24.59
N ILE A 304 0.98 -12.63 24.07
CA ILE A 304 0.91 -12.26 22.64
C ILE A 304 1.47 -10.85 22.38
N ARG A 305 2.28 -10.33 23.30
CA ARG A 305 2.87 -8.99 23.18
C ARG A 305 3.70 -8.90 21.89
N GLY A 306 3.45 -7.86 21.09
CA GLY A 306 4.07 -7.68 19.77
C GLY A 306 3.28 -8.29 18.60
N LEU A 307 2.23 -9.10 18.86
CA LEU A 307 1.30 -9.52 17.83
C LEU A 307 0.18 -8.48 17.69
N GLY A 308 -0.09 -8.03 16.47
CA GLY A 308 -1.14 -7.07 16.18
C GLY A 308 -2.06 -7.51 15.04
N VAL A 309 -3.20 -6.83 14.90
CA VAL A 309 -4.06 -7.01 13.72
C VAL A 309 -3.26 -6.63 12.47
N GLY A 310 -3.34 -7.46 11.42
CA GLY A 310 -2.54 -7.34 10.22
C GLY A 310 -1.19 -8.08 10.26
N ALA A 311 -0.78 -8.64 11.42
CA ALA A 311 0.43 -9.45 11.52
C ALA A 311 0.37 -10.64 10.55
N SER A 312 1.52 -10.98 9.96
CA SER A 312 1.65 -12.08 9.00
C SER A 312 1.33 -13.43 9.65
N VAL A 313 0.60 -14.27 8.92
CA VAL A 313 0.45 -15.70 9.19
C VAL A 313 1.23 -16.43 8.11
N GLU A 314 2.21 -17.22 8.52
CA GLU A 314 3.17 -17.86 7.61
C GLU A 314 3.17 -19.37 7.76
N PHE A 315 3.51 -20.07 6.71
CA PHE A 315 3.88 -21.48 6.73
C PHE A 315 5.35 -21.60 6.31
N ARG A 316 6.23 -21.91 7.24
CA ARG A 316 7.69 -21.98 7.00
C ARG A 316 8.27 -20.75 6.30
N GLY A 317 7.84 -19.55 6.69
CA GLY A 317 8.31 -18.30 6.12
C GLY A 317 7.56 -17.83 4.85
N ILE A 318 6.60 -18.61 4.35
CA ILE A 318 5.75 -18.22 3.22
C ILE A 318 4.46 -17.61 3.78
N PRO A 319 4.13 -16.34 3.46
CA PRO A 319 2.90 -15.72 3.93
C PRO A 319 1.68 -16.43 3.34
N ILE A 320 0.79 -16.92 4.20
CA ILE A 320 -0.44 -17.63 3.83
C ILE A 320 -1.70 -16.92 4.30
N GLY A 321 -1.55 -15.86 5.12
CA GLY A 321 -2.68 -15.14 5.69
C GLY A 321 -2.26 -14.00 6.59
N LYS A 322 -3.21 -13.52 7.38
CA LYS A 322 -3.01 -12.43 8.34
C LYS A 322 -3.88 -12.57 9.56
N VAL A 323 -3.50 -11.93 10.65
CA VAL A 323 -4.31 -11.75 11.84
C VAL A 323 -5.42 -10.73 11.53
N VAL A 324 -6.68 -11.06 11.85
CA VAL A 324 -7.87 -10.22 11.58
C VAL A 324 -8.36 -9.56 12.84
N ASP A 325 -8.36 -10.28 13.96
CA ASP A 325 -8.87 -9.79 15.23
C ASP A 325 -8.13 -10.42 16.42
N ILE A 326 -8.04 -9.66 17.50
CA ILE A 326 -7.45 -10.10 18.77
C ILE A 326 -8.33 -9.49 19.87
N HIS A 327 -8.89 -10.32 20.72
CA HIS A 327 -9.66 -9.85 21.86
C HIS A 327 -9.43 -10.71 23.10
N VAL A 328 -9.92 -10.25 24.25
CA VAL A 328 -9.86 -11.00 25.51
C VAL A 328 -11.25 -11.56 25.77
N GLU A 329 -11.32 -12.85 26.06
CA GLU A 329 -12.56 -13.56 26.39
C GLU A 329 -12.40 -14.17 27.80
N PHE A 330 -13.38 -13.93 28.67
CA PHE A 330 -13.44 -14.57 29.97
C PHE A 330 -14.31 -15.81 29.88
N ASP A 331 -13.73 -16.96 30.14
CA ASP A 331 -14.46 -18.21 30.23
C ASP A 331 -15.01 -18.39 31.66
N GLU A 332 -16.30 -18.17 31.82
CA GLU A 332 -16.98 -18.30 33.12
C GLU A 332 -16.88 -19.70 33.73
N LYS A 333 -16.78 -20.75 32.89
CA LYS A 333 -16.74 -22.15 33.37
C LYS A 333 -15.38 -22.51 33.96
N SER A 334 -14.31 -22.05 33.36
CA SER A 334 -12.95 -22.31 33.83
C SER A 334 -12.37 -21.18 34.67
N SER A 335 -13.05 -20.03 34.76
CA SER A 335 -12.59 -18.79 35.41
C SER A 335 -11.23 -18.32 34.88
N VAL A 336 -10.95 -18.53 33.59
CA VAL A 336 -9.70 -18.20 32.92
C VAL A 336 -9.95 -17.17 31.84
N PHE A 337 -9.01 -16.21 31.72
CA PHE A 337 -8.98 -15.32 30.58
C PHE A 337 -8.27 -16.00 29.41
N ASN A 338 -8.95 -16.07 28.28
CA ASN A 338 -8.40 -16.51 27.02
C ASN A 338 -8.17 -15.32 26.11
N ILE A 339 -7.20 -15.42 25.23
CA ILE A 339 -6.93 -14.42 24.21
C ILE A 339 -7.04 -15.09 22.84
N PRO A 340 -8.27 -15.24 22.33
CA PRO A 340 -8.49 -15.78 21.01
C PRO A 340 -7.94 -14.81 19.94
N VAL A 341 -7.14 -15.36 19.05
CA VAL A 341 -6.60 -14.68 17.87
C VAL A 341 -7.31 -15.21 16.64
N LEU A 342 -8.07 -14.34 15.96
CA LEU A 342 -8.74 -14.68 14.71
C LEU A 342 -7.79 -14.42 13.54
N ILE A 343 -7.55 -15.44 12.74
CA ILE A 343 -6.72 -15.37 11.54
C ILE A 343 -7.56 -15.59 10.28
N GLU A 344 -7.16 -14.96 9.19
CA GLU A 344 -7.68 -15.20 7.84
C GLU A 344 -6.56 -15.78 7.00
N VAL A 345 -6.74 -17.00 6.51
CA VAL A 345 -5.75 -17.75 5.71
C VAL A 345 -6.29 -17.94 4.30
N GLU A 346 -5.42 -17.91 3.31
CA GLU A 346 -5.66 -18.19 1.91
C GLU A 346 -5.17 -19.62 1.58
N PRO A 347 -6.01 -20.66 1.75
CA PRO A 347 -5.57 -22.07 1.65
C PRO A 347 -5.02 -22.46 0.28
N GLU A 348 -5.48 -21.79 -0.77
CA GLU A 348 -5.01 -22.01 -2.15
C GLU A 348 -3.51 -21.70 -2.33
N ARG A 349 -2.88 -20.98 -1.39
CA ARG A 349 -1.42 -20.78 -1.36
C ARG A 349 -0.67 -22.06 -0.99
N LEU A 350 -1.31 -22.94 -0.23
CA LEU A 350 -0.71 -24.20 0.25
C LEU A 350 -1.08 -25.38 -0.65
N ILE A 351 -2.24 -25.30 -1.32
CA ILE A 351 -2.83 -26.39 -2.10
C ILE A 351 -2.91 -25.96 -3.56
N SER A 352 -1.83 -26.23 -4.32
CA SER A 352 -1.57 -25.63 -5.64
C SER A 352 -2.47 -26.07 -6.79
N ASN A 353 -3.33 -27.09 -6.65
CA ASN A 353 -3.87 -27.80 -7.82
C ASN A 353 -5.37 -27.70 -8.06
N GLN A 354 -6.16 -27.10 -7.16
CA GLN A 354 -7.61 -26.95 -7.40
C GLN A 354 -8.14 -25.69 -6.69
N PRO A 355 -9.00 -24.89 -7.34
CA PRO A 355 -9.72 -23.83 -6.64
C PRO A 355 -10.65 -24.48 -5.61
N LEU A 356 -10.55 -24.02 -4.36
CA LEU A 356 -11.36 -24.50 -3.25
C LEU A 356 -12.70 -23.76 -3.24
N SER A 357 -13.79 -24.51 -3.18
CA SER A 357 -15.13 -23.95 -3.19
C SER A 357 -15.70 -23.68 -1.78
N GLY A 358 -15.06 -24.21 -0.72
CA GLY A 358 -15.55 -24.03 0.64
C GLY A 358 -14.73 -24.69 1.74
N VAL A 359 -15.13 -24.43 3.00
CA VAL A 359 -14.47 -24.96 4.20
C VAL A 359 -14.60 -26.50 4.28
N GLU A 360 -15.68 -27.07 3.75
CA GLU A 360 -15.92 -28.53 3.81
C GLU A 360 -14.83 -29.33 3.09
N GLU A 361 -14.31 -28.79 1.99
CA GLU A 361 -13.21 -29.43 1.24
C GLU A 361 -11.88 -29.36 1.99
N LEU A 362 -11.73 -28.38 2.89
CA LEU A 362 -10.53 -28.22 3.71
C LEU A 362 -10.49 -29.15 4.92
N LYS A 363 -11.64 -29.52 5.48
CA LYS A 363 -11.73 -30.31 6.73
C LYS A 363 -10.82 -31.54 6.71
N PRO A 364 -10.95 -32.47 5.74
CA PRO A 364 -10.14 -33.69 5.74
C PRO A 364 -8.63 -33.41 5.58
N ILE A 365 -8.28 -32.37 4.83
CA ILE A 365 -6.89 -32.00 4.57
C ILE A 365 -6.26 -31.45 5.85
N VAL A 366 -6.94 -30.51 6.52
CA VAL A 366 -6.40 -29.86 7.72
C VAL A 366 -6.39 -30.84 8.90
N ASP A 367 -7.41 -31.70 9.04
CA ASP A 367 -7.41 -32.76 10.06
C ASP A 367 -6.20 -33.70 9.89
N GLN A 368 -5.90 -34.11 8.65
CA GLN A 368 -4.72 -34.92 8.36
C GLN A 368 -3.41 -34.17 8.69
N LEU A 369 -3.32 -32.88 8.38
CA LEU A 369 -2.15 -32.07 8.71
C LEU A 369 -1.98 -31.91 10.22
N VAL A 370 -3.07 -31.68 10.97
CA VAL A 370 -3.06 -31.57 12.42
C VAL A 370 -2.67 -32.91 13.07
N ALA A 371 -3.16 -34.03 12.51
CA ALA A 371 -2.75 -35.36 12.96
C ALA A 371 -1.24 -35.62 12.72
N LYS A 372 -0.68 -35.06 11.63
CA LYS A 372 0.77 -35.10 11.34
C LYS A 372 1.61 -34.12 12.16
N GLY A 373 0.97 -33.30 12.98
CA GLY A 373 1.66 -32.35 13.87
C GLY A 373 1.63 -30.90 13.41
N LEU A 374 0.74 -30.49 12.51
CA LEU A 374 0.56 -29.07 12.17
C LEU A 374 0.16 -28.30 13.42
N ARG A 375 0.92 -27.28 13.77
CA ARG A 375 0.65 -26.38 14.91
C ARG A 375 0.98 -24.94 14.53
N ALA A 376 0.27 -24.01 15.16
CA ALA A 376 0.57 -22.60 15.11
C ALA A 376 1.45 -22.21 16.32
N GLN A 377 2.46 -21.41 16.08
CA GLN A 377 3.37 -20.90 17.10
C GLN A 377 3.60 -19.41 16.89
N LEU A 378 3.77 -18.65 17.99
CA LEU A 378 4.25 -17.28 17.93
C LEU A 378 5.76 -17.27 17.65
N LYS A 379 6.16 -16.44 16.68
CA LYS A 379 7.55 -16.24 16.30
C LYS A 379 7.87 -14.76 16.22
N THR A 380 9.05 -14.38 16.69
CA THR A 380 9.52 -13.00 16.53
C THR A 380 9.90 -12.77 15.08
N GLY A 381 9.17 -11.89 14.40
CA GLY A 381 9.42 -11.51 13.01
C GLY A 381 10.52 -10.46 12.90
N ASN A 382 10.61 -9.56 13.89
CA ASN A 382 11.63 -8.52 13.93
C ASN A 382 12.14 -8.38 15.37
N LEU A 383 13.42 -8.69 15.58
CA LEU A 383 14.06 -8.64 16.89
C LEU A 383 14.22 -7.21 17.41
N LEU A 384 14.36 -6.23 16.52
CA LEU A 384 14.55 -4.83 16.91
C LEU A 384 13.26 -4.20 17.44
N THR A 385 12.12 -4.48 16.78
CA THR A 385 10.82 -3.93 17.16
C THR A 385 10.03 -4.82 18.12
N GLY A 386 10.43 -6.07 18.30
CA GLY A 386 9.68 -7.06 19.05
C GLY A 386 8.41 -7.53 18.36
N GLN A 387 8.21 -7.20 17.08
CA GLN A 387 7.03 -7.58 16.32
C GLN A 387 6.96 -9.10 16.18
N GLN A 388 5.78 -9.66 16.51
CA GLN A 388 5.51 -11.09 16.38
C GLN A 388 4.66 -11.38 15.15
N LEU A 389 4.80 -12.59 14.64
CA LEU A 389 3.99 -13.21 13.61
C LEU A 389 3.54 -14.60 14.05
N ILE A 390 2.61 -15.18 13.32
CA ILE A 390 2.14 -16.55 13.55
C ILE A 390 2.77 -17.46 12.50
N GLU A 391 3.54 -18.45 12.94
CA GLU A 391 4.12 -19.45 12.05
C GLU A 391 3.41 -20.80 12.22
N PHE A 392 2.99 -21.39 11.11
CA PHE A 392 2.56 -22.78 11.04
C PHE A 392 3.72 -23.66 10.60
N ASP A 393 3.92 -24.74 11.32
CA ASP A 393 4.87 -25.79 10.93
C ASP A 393 4.37 -27.17 11.41
N ILE A 394 5.01 -28.23 10.88
CA ILE A 394 4.73 -29.62 11.25
C ILE A 394 5.76 -30.09 12.28
N TYR A 395 5.31 -30.25 13.50
CA TYR A 395 6.14 -30.69 14.63
C TYR A 395 5.95 -32.19 14.88
N LYS A 396 6.98 -32.98 14.65
CA LYS A 396 6.94 -34.46 14.79
C LYS A 396 6.56 -34.93 16.21
N ASN A 397 6.92 -34.16 17.21
CA ASN A 397 6.70 -34.48 18.64
C ASN A 397 5.54 -33.65 19.23
N ALA A 398 4.67 -33.08 18.42
CA ALA A 398 3.53 -32.34 18.93
C ALA A 398 2.55 -33.26 19.66
N PRO A 399 2.00 -32.85 20.80
CA PRO A 399 0.96 -33.63 21.47
C PRO A 399 -0.24 -33.83 20.55
N ALA A 400 -0.89 -34.99 20.64
CA ALA A 400 -2.09 -35.29 19.85
C ALA A 400 -3.16 -34.21 20.12
N SER A 401 -3.70 -33.66 19.06
CA SER A 401 -4.76 -32.64 19.13
C SER A 401 -5.74 -32.81 17.97
N ARG A 402 -6.94 -32.29 18.16
CA ARG A 402 -8.00 -32.28 17.13
C ARG A 402 -8.52 -30.87 16.94
N ILE A 403 -9.11 -30.63 15.79
CA ILE A 403 -9.77 -29.35 15.49
C ILE A 403 -11.17 -29.38 16.08
N ASP A 404 -11.54 -28.30 16.73
CA ASP A 404 -12.92 -28.04 17.14
C ASP A 404 -13.65 -27.33 15.99
N TRP A 405 -14.37 -28.10 15.20
CA TRP A 405 -15.13 -27.62 14.04
C TRP A 405 -16.47 -26.99 14.41
N ASP A 406 -17.01 -27.30 15.61
CA ASP A 406 -18.32 -26.85 16.06
C ASP A 406 -18.30 -25.42 16.63
N ALA A 407 -17.12 -24.88 16.86
CA ALA A 407 -16.96 -23.49 17.28
C ALA A 407 -17.35 -22.51 16.15
N ARG A 408 -17.75 -21.28 16.49
CA ARG A 408 -18.05 -20.21 15.53
C ARG A 408 -16.95 -20.05 14.46
N TYR A 409 -15.71 -20.18 14.87
CA TYR A 409 -14.55 -20.31 14.01
C TYR A 409 -13.79 -21.57 14.43
N PRO A 410 -13.45 -22.47 13.51
CA PRO A 410 -12.72 -23.68 13.83
C PRO A 410 -11.43 -23.35 14.58
N ARG A 411 -11.14 -24.12 15.64
CA ARG A 411 -9.97 -23.88 16.50
C ARG A 411 -8.80 -24.76 16.09
N LEU A 412 -7.73 -24.13 15.62
CA LEU A 412 -6.49 -24.82 15.30
C LEU A 412 -5.59 -24.93 16.54
N PRO A 413 -4.90 -26.07 16.71
CA PRO A 413 -4.00 -26.27 17.84
C PRO A 413 -2.75 -25.40 17.73
N THR A 414 -2.33 -24.86 18.89
CA THR A 414 -1.15 -24.01 19.03
C THR A 414 -0.05 -24.71 19.84
N MET A 415 1.16 -24.19 19.75
CA MET A 415 2.28 -24.53 20.62
C MET A 415 2.87 -23.27 21.28
N PRO A 416 3.48 -23.41 22.48
CA PRO A 416 4.20 -22.30 23.09
C PRO A 416 5.34 -21.80 22.20
N GLY A 417 5.62 -20.50 22.26
CA GLY A 417 6.73 -19.89 21.54
C GLY A 417 8.10 -20.48 21.99
N ARG A 418 9.09 -20.46 21.11
CA ARG A 418 10.43 -20.96 21.45
C ARG A 418 11.03 -20.23 22.65
N ILE A 419 10.90 -18.90 22.70
CA ILE A 419 11.39 -18.08 23.82
C ILE A 419 10.66 -18.45 25.13
N GLU A 420 9.35 -18.64 25.06
CA GLU A 420 8.55 -19.06 26.21
C GLU A 420 8.95 -20.45 26.70
N THR A 421 9.18 -21.39 25.80
CA THR A 421 9.65 -22.72 26.13
C THR A 421 11.02 -22.68 26.82
N LEU A 422 11.96 -21.90 26.27
CA LEU A 422 13.29 -21.69 26.87
C LEU A 422 13.18 -20.99 28.23
N SER A 423 12.39 -19.93 28.33
CA SER A 423 12.15 -19.25 29.61
C SER A 423 11.58 -20.19 30.66
N ASN A 424 10.58 -20.99 30.32
CA ASN A 424 9.99 -21.98 31.21
C ASN A 424 10.98 -23.10 31.59
N GLN A 425 11.90 -23.47 30.72
CA GLN A 425 12.97 -24.41 31.03
C GLN A 425 13.98 -23.79 32.00
N VAL A 426 14.41 -22.56 31.74
CA VAL A 426 15.32 -21.80 32.61
C VAL A 426 14.70 -21.61 34.01
N PHE A 427 13.43 -21.18 34.09
CA PHE A 427 12.75 -21.07 35.39
C PHE A 427 12.64 -22.41 36.13
N ARG A 428 12.39 -23.50 35.42
CA ARG A 428 12.41 -24.85 36.05
C ARG A 428 13.78 -25.21 36.58
N ILE A 429 14.84 -24.88 35.87
CA ILE A 429 16.23 -25.11 36.32
C ILE A 429 16.53 -24.23 37.52
N LEU A 430 16.19 -22.93 37.47
CA LEU A 430 16.41 -22.01 38.59
C LEU A 430 15.63 -22.44 39.85
N ASN A 431 14.37 -22.81 39.72
CA ASN A 431 13.56 -23.30 40.84
C ASN A 431 14.10 -24.60 41.41
N LYS A 432 14.66 -25.47 40.54
CA LYS A 432 15.30 -26.70 41.00
C LYS A 432 16.62 -26.42 41.74
N LEU A 433 17.39 -25.44 41.27
CA LEU A 433 18.60 -24.95 41.96
C LEU A 433 18.25 -24.31 43.31
N GLU A 434 17.21 -23.47 43.37
CA GLU A 434 16.75 -22.84 44.62
C GLU A 434 16.25 -23.87 45.65
N SER A 435 15.60 -24.93 45.17
CA SER A 435 15.12 -26.03 46.04
C SER A 435 16.23 -26.97 46.53
N MET A 436 17.42 -26.87 46.01
CA MET A 436 18.56 -27.68 46.43
C MET A 436 19.22 -27.10 47.71
N PRO A 437 19.51 -27.91 48.68
CA PRO A 437 20.17 -27.47 49.92
C PRO A 437 21.66 -27.23 49.70
N LEU A 438 22.03 -26.35 48.78
CA LEU A 438 23.42 -26.03 48.43
C LEU A 438 24.23 -25.58 49.67
N GLY A 439 23.56 -24.86 50.59
CA GLY A 439 24.16 -24.46 51.85
C GLY A 439 24.51 -25.67 52.76
N GLN A 440 23.67 -26.72 52.75
CA GLN A 440 23.96 -27.97 53.51
C GLN A 440 25.08 -28.76 52.84
N ILE A 441 25.08 -28.88 51.52
CA ILE A 441 26.13 -29.53 50.74
C ILE A 441 27.48 -28.86 50.99
N LEU A 442 27.54 -27.53 50.99
CA LEU A 442 28.76 -26.78 51.31
C LEU A 442 29.22 -26.96 52.79
N ALA A 443 28.24 -26.97 53.72
CA ALA A 443 28.52 -27.22 55.12
C ALA A 443 29.02 -28.65 55.34
N ASP A 444 28.43 -29.65 54.71
CA ASP A 444 28.84 -31.04 54.75
C ASP A 444 30.28 -31.27 54.20
N ILE A 445 30.57 -30.58 53.08
CA ILE A 445 31.95 -30.58 52.54
C ILE A 445 32.93 -29.93 53.50
N GLN A 446 32.57 -28.81 54.14
CA GLN A 446 33.45 -28.20 55.17
C GLN A 446 33.69 -29.10 56.37
N VAL A 447 32.63 -29.76 56.86
CA VAL A 447 32.72 -30.72 57.96
C VAL A 447 33.60 -31.92 57.57
N VAL A 448 33.47 -32.44 56.37
CA VAL A 448 34.31 -33.51 55.83
C VAL A 448 35.74 -33.06 55.71
N VAL A 449 36.06 -31.88 55.23
CA VAL A 449 37.42 -31.32 55.14
C VAL A 449 38.02 -31.11 56.50
N GLN A 450 37.22 -30.66 57.49
CA GLN A 450 37.67 -30.46 58.87
C GLN A 450 37.95 -31.79 59.58
N ASN A 451 37.07 -32.80 59.44
CA ASN A 451 37.21 -34.11 60.01
C ASN A 451 38.42 -34.92 59.44
N ILE A 452 38.76 -34.69 58.18
CA ILE A 452 39.93 -35.33 57.56
C ILE A 452 41.24 -34.79 58.12
N LYS A 453 41.29 -33.53 58.60
CA LYS A 453 42.47 -32.97 59.29
C LYS A 453 42.79 -33.65 60.65
N ASP A 454 41.74 -34.15 61.33
CA ASP A 454 41.84 -34.75 62.64
C ASP A 454 41.91 -36.30 62.58
N LEU A 455 42.03 -36.91 61.39
CA LEU A 455 41.71 -38.30 61.12
C LEU A 455 42.92 -39.21 60.93
N SER A 456 43.96 -39.03 61.73
CA SER A 456 45.04 -40.03 61.68
C SER A 456 44.69 -41.38 62.33
N ASP A 457 43.68 -41.48 63.24
CA ASP A 457 43.42 -42.66 64.03
C ASP A 457 41.93 -42.98 64.36
N SER A 458 40.94 -42.65 63.57
CA SER A 458 39.54 -42.76 63.97
C SER A 458 38.67 -43.70 63.09
N PRO A 459 37.72 -44.50 63.66
CA PRO A 459 36.77 -45.39 62.96
C PRO A 459 35.65 -44.64 62.19
N ALA A 460 35.68 -43.30 62.13
CA ALA A 460 34.72 -42.47 61.45
C ALA A 460 34.97 -42.31 59.94
N LEU A 461 36.09 -42.77 59.40
CA LEU A 461 36.50 -42.65 57.99
C LEU A 461 35.53 -43.29 57.02
N PRO A 462 34.99 -44.51 57.20
CA PRO A 462 34.02 -45.09 56.26
C PRO A 462 32.72 -44.34 56.16
N GLN A 463 32.21 -43.77 57.27
CA GLN A 463 30.94 -42.99 57.25
C GLN A 463 31.11 -41.63 56.56
N THR A 464 32.27 -41.02 56.75
CA THR A 464 32.57 -39.73 56.08
C THR A 464 32.69 -39.88 54.57
N LEU A 465 33.34 -40.94 54.11
CA LEU A 465 33.49 -41.26 52.71
C LEU A 465 32.16 -41.68 52.07
N ALA A 466 31.27 -42.37 52.78
CA ALA A 466 29.94 -42.71 52.35
C ALA A 466 29.09 -41.43 52.15
N ARG A 467 29.14 -40.46 53.07
CA ARG A 467 28.46 -39.14 52.93
C ARG A 467 29.01 -38.35 51.77
N LEU A 468 30.32 -38.35 51.54
CA LEU A 468 30.95 -37.67 50.42
C LEU A 468 30.50 -38.25 49.07
N ASN A 469 30.34 -39.56 48.99
CA ASN A 469 29.86 -40.23 47.79
C ASN A 469 28.40 -39.85 47.48
N THR A 470 27.58 -39.74 48.55
CA THR A 470 26.18 -39.23 48.36
C THR A 470 26.18 -37.81 47.85
N VAL A 471 27.03 -36.92 48.37
CA VAL A 471 27.14 -35.52 47.84
C VAL A 471 27.63 -35.51 46.41
N LEU A 472 28.53 -36.35 45.98
CA LEU A 472 28.98 -36.44 44.59
C LEU A 472 27.90 -37.02 43.64
N ASP A 473 27.09 -37.95 44.13
CA ASP A 473 25.94 -38.45 43.37
C ASP A 473 24.88 -37.38 43.21
N ASP A 474 24.59 -36.59 44.25
CA ASP A 474 23.66 -35.43 44.14
C ASP A 474 24.18 -34.37 43.17
N LEU A 475 25.48 -34.07 43.19
CA LEU A 475 26.11 -33.14 42.22
C LEU A 475 26.13 -33.69 40.80
N LYS A 476 26.29 -34.99 40.60
CA LYS A 476 26.24 -35.65 39.30
C LYS A 476 24.83 -35.57 38.72
N ASP A 477 23.81 -35.80 39.54
CA ASP A 477 22.41 -35.68 39.12
C ASP A 477 22.05 -34.22 38.76
N LEU A 478 22.63 -33.26 39.50
CA LEU A 478 22.51 -31.84 39.17
C LEU A 478 23.09 -31.54 37.79
N VAL A 479 24.35 -31.94 37.54
CA VAL A 479 25.03 -31.73 36.25
C VAL A 479 24.29 -32.47 35.12
N GLY A 480 23.82 -33.71 35.37
CA GLY A 480 23.00 -34.47 34.42
C GLY A 480 21.65 -33.80 34.07
N SER A 481 21.07 -33.02 35.01
CA SER A 481 19.82 -32.31 34.81
C SER A 481 19.99 -30.98 34.06
N LEU A 482 21.19 -30.45 33.99
CA LEU A 482 21.55 -29.21 33.30
C LEU A 482 21.84 -29.41 31.80
N HIS A 483 21.30 -30.44 31.17
CA HIS A 483 21.41 -30.74 29.73
C HIS A 483 22.73 -30.31 29.06
N SER A 484 23.35 -31.23 28.37
CA SER A 484 24.51 -31.31 27.45
C SER A 484 25.38 -30.07 27.10
N GLU A 485 25.14 -28.90 27.64
CA GLU A 485 25.91 -27.67 27.33
C GLU A 485 26.69 -27.07 28.51
N VAL A 486 26.52 -27.63 29.71
CA VAL A 486 27.39 -27.26 30.81
C VAL A 486 28.72 -27.98 30.61
N THR A 487 29.73 -27.19 30.37
CA THR A 487 31.08 -27.51 29.94
C THR A 487 31.49 -28.98 30.26
N PRO A 488 31.85 -29.77 29.25
CA PRO A 488 32.28 -31.16 29.41
C PRO A 488 33.41 -31.34 30.46
N GLU A 489 34.08 -30.25 30.79
CA GLU A 489 35.12 -30.20 31.82
C GLU A 489 34.58 -30.37 33.24
N ILE A 490 33.40 -29.81 33.60
CA ILE A 490 32.80 -29.97 34.94
C ILE A 490 32.34 -31.41 35.14
N ALA A 491 31.64 -31.98 34.12
CA ALA A 491 31.23 -33.36 34.15
C ALA A 491 32.45 -34.32 34.28
N LYS A 492 33.53 -34.04 33.57
CA LYS A 492 34.77 -34.79 33.59
C LYS A 492 35.49 -34.69 34.95
N THR A 493 35.51 -33.49 35.56
CA THR A 493 36.10 -33.23 36.85
C THR A 493 35.33 -33.94 37.98
N LEU A 494 33.99 -33.93 37.93
CA LEU A 494 33.14 -34.66 38.88
C LEU A 494 33.31 -36.17 38.73
N GLN A 495 33.39 -36.68 37.49
CA GLN A 495 33.65 -38.10 37.24
C GLN A 495 35.03 -38.54 37.74
N GLN A 496 36.08 -37.72 37.61
CA GLN A 496 37.39 -37.95 38.13
C GLN A 496 37.38 -37.94 39.65
N ALA A 497 36.70 -37.01 40.33
CA ALA A 497 36.53 -36.93 41.75
C ALA A 497 35.84 -38.20 42.29
N GLN A 498 34.80 -38.69 41.64
CA GLN A 498 34.06 -39.90 41.97
C GLN A 498 34.92 -41.17 41.83
N GLN A 499 35.70 -41.25 40.73
CA GLN A 499 36.64 -42.36 40.53
C GLN A 499 37.76 -42.38 41.59
N SER A 500 38.28 -41.19 41.93
CA SER A 500 39.32 -41.08 42.98
C SER A 500 38.79 -41.47 44.37
N LEU A 501 37.51 -41.12 44.63
CA LEU A 501 36.85 -41.47 45.89
C LEU A 501 36.54 -42.97 45.98
N SER A 502 36.05 -43.55 44.85
CA SER A 502 35.79 -44.99 44.76
C SER A 502 37.11 -45.82 44.98
N ALA A 503 38.22 -45.35 44.41
CA ALA A 503 39.53 -45.95 44.59
C ALA A 503 39.98 -45.81 46.02
N ALA A 504 39.73 -44.66 46.67
CA ALA A 504 40.06 -44.50 48.12
C ALA A 504 39.20 -45.41 49.00
N CYS A 505 37.93 -45.61 48.72
CA CYS A 505 37.05 -46.56 49.42
C CYS A 505 37.51 -47.99 49.23
N ALA A 506 37.92 -48.39 48.04
CA ALA A 506 38.41 -49.75 47.75
C ALA A 506 39.78 -50.05 48.45
N MET A 507 40.60 -49.03 48.72
CA MET A 507 41.89 -49.19 49.40
C MET A 507 41.78 -49.19 50.90
N LEU A 508 40.64 -48.82 51.48
CA LEU A 508 40.38 -48.98 52.91
C LEU A 508 40.33 -50.44 53.36
N ASP A 509 40.11 -51.39 52.47
CA ASP A 509 40.12 -52.84 52.72
C ASP A 509 41.52 -53.48 52.64
N THR A 510 42.55 -52.76 52.20
CA THR A 510 43.92 -53.25 52.06
C THR A 510 44.94 -52.22 52.54
N ASN A 511 45.51 -52.49 53.69
CA ASN A 511 46.51 -51.72 54.47
C ASN A 511 47.75 -51.32 53.65
N SER A 512 47.84 -50.22 52.96
CA SER A 512 49.02 -49.39 52.64
C SER A 512 48.74 -48.27 51.64
N ASP A 513 49.27 -47.07 51.88
CA ASP A 513 49.25 -45.87 51.07
C ASP A 513 47.96 -44.98 51.12
N LEU A 514 47.24 -45.10 52.23
CA LEU A 514 45.97 -44.37 52.45
C LEU A 514 46.16 -42.84 52.38
N GLN A 515 47.26 -42.30 52.92
CA GLN A 515 47.50 -40.84 52.95
C GLN A 515 47.70 -40.22 51.61
N TYR A 516 48.31 -40.86 50.62
CA TYR A 516 48.53 -40.33 49.28
C TYR A 516 47.22 -40.31 48.46
N THR A 517 46.45 -41.38 48.57
CA THR A 517 45.19 -41.55 47.84
C THR A 517 44.13 -40.60 48.38
N ILE A 518 44.00 -40.40 49.68
CA ILE A 518 43.11 -39.41 50.29
C ILE A 518 43.52 -38.00 49.89
N LYS A 519 44.82 -37.67 49.88
CA LYS A 519 45.30 -36.35 49.45
C LYS A 519 45.03 -36.08 47.97
N SER A 520 45.12 -37.08 47.10
CA SER A 520 44.76 -36.98 45.67
C SER A 520 43.26 -36.76 45.47
N ALA A 521 42.41 -37.57 46.15
CA ALA A 521 40.97 -37.44 46.12
C ALA A 521 40.48 -36.03 46.59
N MET A 522 41.12 -35.52 47.66
CA MET A 522 40.88 -34.16 48.17
C MET A 522 41.30 -33.10 47.20
N GLY A 523 42.40 -33.30 46.46
CA GLY A 523 42.82 -32.38 45.39
C GLY A 523 41.76 -32.26 44.26
N GLU A 524 41.25 -33.40 43.84
CA GLU A 524 40.21 -33.43 42.77
C GLU A 524 38.89 -32.87 43.28
N LEU A 525 38.47 -33.15 44.50
CA LEU A 525 37.27 -32.56 45.09
C LEU A 525 37.36 -31.02 45.20
N SER A 526 38.55 -30.53 45.63
CA SER A 526 38.78 -29.07 45.68
C SER A 526 38.76 -28.43 44.34
N LYS A 527 39.16 -29.09 43.23
CA LYS A 527 39.05 -28.62 41.86
C LYS A 527 37.59 -28.62 41.44
N ALA A 528 36.82 -29.67 41.69
CA ALA A 528 35.41 -29.76 41.40
C ALA A 528 34.60 -28.65 42.11
N ALA A 529 34.84 -28.42 43.40
CA ALA A 529 34.21 -27.37 44.17
C ALA A 529 34.53 -25.96 43.61
N ARG A 530 35.76 -25.72 43.16
CA ARG A 530 36.15 -24.46 42.51
C ARG A 530 35.46 -24.28 41.16
N SER A 531 35.36 -25.32 40.35
CA SER A 531 34.70 -25.29 39.08
C SER A 531 33.20 -25.00 39.24
N LEU A 532 32.55 -25.62 40.23
CA LEU A 532 31.13 -25.33 40.54
C LEU A 532 30.94 -23.89 41.03
N ARG A 533 31.82 -23.37 41.86
CA ARG A 533 31.76 -21.98 42.31
C ARG A 533 31.93 -21.01 41.15
N MET A 534 32.88 -21.24 40.26
CA MET A 534 33.07 -20.43 39.08
C MET A 534 31.84 -20.48 38.16
N LEU A 535 31.20 -21.64 38.01
CA LEU A 535 29.96 -21.77 37.25
C LEU A 535 28.83 -20.96 37.89
N THR A 536 28.67 -21.07 39.23
CA THR A 536 27.63 -20.31 39.94
C THR A 536 27.86 -18.82 39.83
N ASP A 537 29.08 -18.33 40.06
CA ASP A 537 29.46 -16.92 39.91
C ASP A 537 29.28 -16.42 38.46
N TYR A 538 29.53 -17.27 37.46
CA TYR A 538 29.35 -16.96 36.07
C TYR A 538 27.87 -16.86 35.69
N LEU A 539 27.03 -17.81 36.11
CA LEU A 539 25.60 -17.82 35.89
C LEU A 539 24.87 -16.67 36.60
N GLU A 540 25.37 -16.28 37.79
CA GLU A 540 24.86 -15.12 38.53
C GLU A 540 25.15 -13.82 37.80
N ARG A 541 26.31 -13.70 37.15
CA ARG A 541 26.69 -12.50 36.36
C ARG A 541 26.18 -12.49 34.95
N HIS A 542 25.92 -13.64 34.35
CA HIS A 542 25.55 -13.83 32.95
C HIS A 542 24.38 -14.81 32.81
N PRO A 543 23.19 -14.46 33.33
CA PRO A 543 22.03 -15.34 33.24
C PRO A 543 21.59 -15.57 31.79
N GLU A 544 21.94 -14.66 30.86
CA GLU A 544 21.69 -14.78 29.44
C GLU A 544 22.39 -15.95 28.76
N THR A 545 23.50 -16.44 29.31
CA THR A 545 24.24 -17.58 28.72
C THR A 545 23.48 -18.91 28.83
N LEU A 546 22.52 -19.02 29.73
CA LEU A 546 21.57 -20.14 29.77
C LEU A 546 20.61 -20.16 28.59
N ILE A 547 20.44 -19.03 27.89
CA ILE A 547 19.49 -18.84 26.79
C ILE A 547 20.22 -18.89 25.44
N TYR A 548 21.41 -18.30 25.35
CA TYR A 548 22.10 -18.07 24.05
C TYR A 548 23.36 -18.93 23.86
N GLY A 549 23.78 -19.71 24.90
CA GLY A 549 25.09 -20.38 24.87
C GLY A 549 26.25 -19.37 25.01
N ARG A 550 27.47 -19.86 25.11
CA ARG A 550 28.68 -19.04 25.13
C ARG A 550 29.08 -18.72 23.70
N GLU A 551 29.16 -17.45 23.34
CA GLU A 551 29.83 -17.04 22.09
C GLU A 551 31.31 -17.45 22.23
N GLU A 552 31.76 -18.35 21.35
CA GLU A 552 33.18 -18.62 21.18
C GLU A 552 33.83 -17.42 20.51
N GLU A 553 34.78 -16.77 21.20
CA GLU A 553 35.71 -15.84 20.57
C GLU A 553 36.74 -16.60 19.72
#